data_a797e3730427640414c5b37d82245da1
#
_entry.id   a797e3730427640414c5b37d82245da1
#
_cell.length_a   1.000
_cell.length_b   1.000
_cell.length_c   1.000
_cell.angle_alpha   90.00
_cell.angle_beta   90.00
_cell.angle_gamma   90.00
#
_symmetry.space_group_name_H-M   'P 1'
#
loop_
_entity.id
_entity.type
_entity.pdbx_description
1 polymer ?
#
loop_
_entity_poly.entity_id
_entity_poly.type
_entity_poly.pdbx_seq_one_letter_code
_entity_poly.pdbx_strand_id
1 'polypeptide(L)'
;MVSVFLTSWAILAVRVLAKTERPAVVMLYPPIAISLLSPLFAEGWVMPTPAEWGVLVGVGLFMNAGQFFMTKGYAIESAARISGVSTLEIVFAAMWGLMFLGEVPDAWTIGGGSLIVLGILALGRSARRERLAQA
;
A
#
# COMPACT_ATOMS: atom_id res chain seq x y z
N MET A 1 12.88 -8.19 10.75
CA MET A 1 13.53 -6.88 11.05
C MET A 1 14.16 -6.26 9.80
N VAL A 2 14.99 -6.98 9.03
CA VAL A 2 15.63 -6.45 7.80
C VAL A 2 14.60 -5.97 6.77
N SER A 3 13.49 -6.67 6.59
CA SER A 3 12.42 -6.29 5.65
C SER A 3 11.80 -4.93 5.95
N VAL A 4 11.61 -4.59 7.23
CA VAL A 4 11.04 -3.29 7.64
C VAL A 4 11.98 -2.14 7.27
N PHE A 5 13.29 -2.32 7.46
CA PHE A 5 14.30 -1.35 7.06
C PHE A 5 14.31 -1.13 5.54
N LEU A 6 14.30 -2.22 4.77
CA LEU A 6 14.26 -2.15 3.31
C LEU A 6 12.98 -1.49 2.80
N THR A 7 11.83 -1.80 3.39
CA THR A 7 10.55 -1.18 3.02
C THR A 7 10.55 0.32 3.33
N SER A 8 11.04 0.71 4.52
CA SER A 8 11.13 2.13 4.90
C SER A 8 12.04 2.90 3.95
N TRP A 9 13.17 2.31 3.57
CA TRP A 9 14.10 2.91 2.60
C TRP A 9 13.49 3.03 1.21
N ALA A 10 12.74 2.01 0.77
CA ALA A 10 12.03 2.03 -0.50
C ALA A 10 10.98 3.14 -0.53
N ILE A 11 10.20 3.33 0.54
CA ILE A 11 9.20 4.41 0.65
C ILE A 11 9.87 5.79 0.57
N LEU A 12 11.00 5.99 1.25
CA LEU A 12 11.75 7.25 1.18
C LEU A 12 12.30 7.50 -0.23
N ALA A 13 12.83 6.46 -0.89
CA ALA A 13 13.32 6.56 -2.26
C ALA A 13 12.20 6.94 -3.23
N VAL A 14 11.04 6.27 -3.15
CA VAL A 14 9.84 6.60 -3.94
C VAL A 14 9.43 8.05 -3.72
N ARG A 15 9.45 8.54 -2.48
CA ARG A 15 9.09 9.92 -2.15
C ARG A 15 10.05 10.94 -2.79
N VAL A 16 11.34 10.66 -2.77
CA VAL A 16 12.35 11.56 -3.38
C VAL A 16 12.19 11.56 -4.90
N LEU A 17 12.08 10.38 -5.51
CA LEU A 17 11.91 10.22 -6.95
C LEU A 17 10.58 10.80 -7.46
N ALA A 18 9.50 10.66 -6.70
CA ALA A 18 8.18 11.17 -7.07
C ALA A 18 8.11 12.70 -7.19
N LYS A 19 9.11 13.42 -6.65
CA LYS A 19 9.22 14.88 -6.79
C LYS A 19 9.94 15.31 -8.04
N THR A 20 10.84 14.49 -8.55
CA THR A 20 11.74 14.81 -9.69
C THR A 20 11.35 14.06 -10.96
N GLU A 21 10.80 12.86 -10.83
CA GLU A 21 10.46 11.98 -11.93
C GLU A 21 8.96 11.84 -12.12
N ARG A 22 8.55 11.46 -13.33
CA ARG A 22 7.13 11.15 -13.60
C ARG A 22 6.70 9.92 -12.81
N PRO A 23 5.50 9.92 -12.16
CA PRO A 23 5.02 8.78 -11.38
C PRO A 23 5.09 7.44 -12.11
N ALA A 24 4.80 7.44 -13.41
CA ALA A 24 4.89 6.24 -14.25
C ALA A 24 6.30 5.63 -14.31
N VAL A 25 7.33 6.47 -14.31
CA VAL A 25 8.73 6.02 -14.33
C VAL A 25 9.09 5.37 -12.99
N VAL A 26 8.75 6.04 -11.90
CA VAL A 26 8.99 5.53 -10.53
C VAL A 26 8.31 4.18 -10.30
N MET A 27 7.13 3.98 -10.87
CA MET A 27 6.36 2.74 -10.75
C MET A 27 6.92 1.57 -11.57
N LEU A 28 7.64 1.84 -12.65
CA LEU A 28 8.14 0.79 -13.56
C LEU A 28 9.38 0.05 -13.02
N TYR A 29 10.26 0.74 -12.31
CA TYR A 29 11.53 0.13 -11.84
C TYR A 29 11.35 -1.08 -10.92
N PRO A 30 10.54 -1.04 -9.84
CA PRO A 30 10.39 -2.19 -8.95
C PRO A 30 9.82 -3.43 -9.63
N PRO A 31 8.73 -3.36 -10.42
CA PRO A 31 8.21 -4.53 -11.13
C PRO A 31 9.21 -5.14 -12.12
N ILE A 32 9.94 -4.30 -12.86
CA ILE A 32 10.97 -4.78 -13.80
C ILE A 32 12.07 -5.51 -13.04
N ALA A 33 12.59 -4.94 -11.97
CA ALA A 33 13.64 -5.57 -11.16
C ALA A 33 13.16 -6.89 -10.57
N ILE A 34 11.95 -6.96 -10.02
CA ILE A 34 11.37 -8.18 -9.46
C ILE A 34 11.16 -9.23 -10.58
N SER A 35 10.63 -8.83 -11.73
CA SER A 35 10.39 -9.75 -12.86
C SER A 35 11.68 -10.35 -13.40
N LEU A 36 12.78 -9.60 -13.41
CA LEU A 36 14.09 -10.09 -13.84
C LEU A 36 14.74 -11.01 -12.81
N LEU A 37 14.54 -10.74 -11.53
CA LEU A 37 15.17 -11.50 -10.44
C LEU A 37 14.34 -12.74 -10.02
N SER A 38 13.02 -12.68 -10.13
CA SER A 38 12.15 -13.75 -9.65
C SER A 38 12.44 -15.13 -10.24
N PRO A 39 12.80 -15.29 -11.54
CA PRO A 39 13.11 -16.61 -12.09
C PRO A 39 14.33 -17.27 -11.45
N LEU A 40 15.26 -16.50 -10.88
CA LEU A 40 16.46 -17.01 -10.20
C LEU A 40 16.13 -17.69 -8.87
N PHE A 41 14.98 -17.35 -8.27
CA PHE A 41 14.53 -17.84 -6.96
C PHE A 41 13.26 -18.69 -7.04
N ALA A 42 12.72 -18.90 -8.25
CA ALA A 42 11.51 -19.67 -8.46
C ALA A 42 11.84 -21.17 -8.51
N GLU A 43 11.72 -21.85 -7.37
CA GLU A 43 11.72 -23.31 -7.30
C GLU A 43 10.30 -23.83 -7.54
N GLY A 44 10.16 -24.87 -8.38
CA GLY A 44 8.87 -25.53 -8.62
C GLY A 44 7.87 -24.67 -9.41
N TRP A 45 8.32 -24.04 -10.49
CA TRP A 45 7.44 -23.25 -11.36
C TRP A 45 6.29 -24.09 -11.93
N VAL A 46 5.06 -23.70 -11.62
CA VAL A 46 3.84 -24.29 -12.17
C VAL A 46 3.15 -23.26 -13.07
N MET A 47 2.81 -23.67 -14.29
CA MET A 47 2.08 -22.78 -15.21
C MET A 47 0.64 -22.59 -14.73
N PRO A 48 0.18 -21.35 -14.56
CA PRO A 48 -1.19 -21.08 -14.16
C PRO A 48 -2.20 -21.52 -15.23
N THR A 49 -3.36 -21.97 -14.80
CA THR A 49 -4.50 -22.24 -15.68
C THR A 49 -5.06 -20.92 -16.25
N PRO A 50 -5.84 -20.97 -17.35
CA PRO A 50 -6.45 -19.75 -17.93
C PRO A 50 -7.31 -18.95 -16.94
N ALA A 51 -7.99 -19.63 -16.01
CA ALA A 51 -8.78 -18.97 -14.97
C ALA A 51 -7.89 -18.25 -13.94
N GLU A 52 -6.79 -18.89 -13.53
CA GLU A 52 -5.81 -18.28 -12.63
C GLU A 52 -5.10 -17.09 -13.29
N TRP A 53 -4.84 -17.14 -14.59
CA TRP A 53 -4.33 -15.99 -15.33
C TRP A 53 -5.27 -14.79 -15.24
N GLY A 54 -6.59 -15.01 -15.35
CA GLY A 54 -7.59 -13.95 -15.17
C GLY A 54 -7.48 -13.27 -13.79
N VAL A 55 -7.34 -14.08 -12.74
CA VAL A 55 -7.16 -13.58 -11.36
C VAL A 55 -5.84 -12.82 -11.21
N LEU A 56 -4.74 -13.36 -11.72
CA LEU A 56 -3.41 -12.73 -11.65
C LEU A 56 -3.39 -11.38 -12.36
N VAL A 57 -3.99 -11.29 -13.55
CA VAL A 57 -4.13 -10.00 -14.27
C VAL A 57 -4.97 -9.02 -13.47
N GLY A 58 -6.09 -9.48 -12.91
CA GLY A 58 -6.93 -8.63 -12.03
C GLY A 58 -6.15 -8.09 -10.84
N VAL A 59 -5.46 -8.94 -10.10
CA VAL A 59 -4.60 -8.54 -8.96
C VAL A 59 -3.55 -7.53 -9.43
N GLY A 60 -2.86 -7.80 -10.54
CA GLY A 60 -1.85 -6.90 -11.10
C GLY A 60 -2.41 -5.51 -11.43
N LEU A 61 -3.59 -5.44 -12.04
CA LEU A 61 -4.24 -4.17 -12.37
C LEU A 61 -4.62 -3.37 -11.12
N PHE A 62 -5.24 -4.02 -10.12
CA PHE A 62 -5.61 -3.36 -8.86
C PHE A 62 -4.38 -2.90 -8.07
N MET A 63 -3.33 -3.71 -8.00
CA MET A 63 -2.08 -3.32 -7.34
C MET A 63 -1.43 -2.12 -8.04
N ASN A 64 -1.36 -2.12 -9.37
CA ASN A 64 -0.81 -0.99 -10.12
C ASN A 64 -1.64 0.29 -9.95
N ALA A 65 -2.96 0.19 -9.94
CA ALA A 65 -3.84 1.32 -9.67
C ALA A 65 -3.60 1.90 -8.28
N GLY A 66 -3.53 1.04 -7.25
CA GLY A 66 -3.22 1.45 -5.87
C GLY A 66 -1.86 2.13 -5.77
N GLN A 67 -0.83 1.54 -6.38
CA GLN A 67 0.52 2.10 -6.41
C GLN A 67 0.57 3.47 -7.10
N PHE A 68 -0.17 3.65 -8.19
CA PHE A 68 -0.27 4.92 -8.89
C PHE A 68 -0.86 6.01 -7.99
N PHE A 69 -1.97 5.75 -7.30
CA PHE A 69 -2.57 6.72 -6.39
C PHE A 69 -1.68 7.01 -5.19
N MET A 70 -1.02 5.98 -4.64
CA MET A 70 -0.08 6.13 -3.55
C MET A 70 1.12 7.01 -3.95
N THR A 71 1.71 6.77 -5.12
CA THR A 71 2.84 7.57 -5.65
C THR A 71 2.42 9.02 -5.85
N LYS A 72 1.24 9.27 -6.41
CA LYS A 72 0.68 10.63 -6.51
C LYS A 72 0.46 11.26 -5.14
N GLY A 73 -0.04 10.50 -4.17
CA GLY A 73 -0.21 10.96 -2.80
C GLY A 73 1.11 11.45 -2.20
N TYR A 74 2.17 10.67 -2.32
CA TYR A 74 3.51 11.05 -1.82
C TYR A 74 4.11 12.27 -2.50
N ALA A 75 3.71 12.59 -3.73
CA ALA A 75 4.15 13.80 -4.42
C ALA A 75 3.49 15.07 -3.85
N ILE A 76 2.29 14.96 -3.28
CA ILE A 76 1.48 16.10 -2.85
C ILE A 76 1.52 16.27 -1.33
N GLU A 77 1.58 15.17 -0.56
CA GLU A 77 1.45 15.16 0.90
C GLU A 77 2.69 14.58 1.60
N SER A 78 2.78 14.80 2.90
CA SER A 78 3.86 14.25 3.72
C SER A 78 3.76 12.72 3.82
N ALA A 79 4.90 12.04 3.89
CA ALA A 79 4.95 10.58 4.03
C ALA A 79 4.18 10.09 5.27
N ALA A 80 4.21 10.84 6.37
CA ALA A 80 3.49 10.49 7.60
C ALA A 80 1.97 10.46 7.40
N ARG A 81 1.40 11.41 6.64
CA ARG A 81 -0.04 11.43 6.35
C ARG A 81 -0.44 10.29 5.43
N ILE A 82 0.33 10.04 4.37
CA ILE A 82 0.05 8.95 3.44
C ILE A 82 0.18 7.59 4.13
N SER A 83 1.21 7.38 4.95
CA SER A 83 1.36 6.15 5.72
C SER A 83 0.20 5.93 6.71
N GLY A 84 -0.30 7.02 7.33
CA GLY A 84 -1.49 6.94 8.19
C GLY A 84 -2.72 6.44 7.42
N VAL A 85 -2.95 6.96 6.21
CA VAL A 85 -4.07 6.53 5.36
C VAL A 85 -3.86 5.10 4.86
N SER A 86 -2.62 4.71 4.52
CA SER A 86 -2.30 3.35 4.06
C SER A 86 -2.62 2.29 5.12
N THR A 87 -2.54 2.62 6.42
CA THR A 87 -2.93 1.68 7.47
C THR A 87 -4.42 1.31 7.47
N LEU A 88 -5.27 2.04 6.74
CA LEU A 88 -6.66 1.63 6.49
C LEU A 88 -6.77 0.30 5.73
N GLU A 89 -5.72 -0.11 5.01
CA GLU A 89 -5.69 -1.41 4.33
C GLU A 89 -5.97 -2.57 5.29
N ILE A 90 -5.51 -2.47 6.55
CA ILE A 90 -5.74 -3.49 7.59
C ILE A 90 -7.24 -3.60 7.91
N VAL A 91 -7.94 -2.47 7.98
CA VAL A 91 -9.38 -2.43 8.23
C VAL A 91 -10.14 -3.04 7.05
N PHE A 92 -9.75 -2.69 5.82
CA PHE A 92 -10.33 -3.28 4.61
C PHE A 92 -10.04 -4.78 4.52
N ALA A 93 -8.81 -5.23 4.85
CA ALA A 93 -8.45 -6.64 4.85
C ALA A 93 -9.34 -7.43 5.84
N ALA A 94 -9.54 -6.92 7.06
CA ALA A 94 -10.43 -7.55 8.05
C ALA A 94 -11.89 -7.60 7.56
N MET A 95 -12.37 -6.54 6.91
CA MET A 95 -13.72 -6.51 6.34
C MET A 95 -13.88 -7.53 5.21
N TRP A 96 -12.91 -7.64 4.30
CA TRP A 96 -12.93 -8.62 3.22
C TRP A 96 -12.80 -10.07 3.75
N GLY A 97 -11.94 -10.30 4.76
CA GLY A 97 -11.83 -11.59 5.44
C GLY A 97 -13.18 -12.04 6.01
N LEU A 98 -13.92 -11.14 6.67
CA LEU A 98 -15.24 -11.43 7.19
C LEU A 98 -16.26 -11.72 6.06
N MET A 99 -16.27 -10.90 4.99
CA MET A 99 -17.30 -11.01 3.94
C MET A 99 -17.11 -12.21 3.01
N PHE A 100 -15.88 -12.57 2.67
CA PHE A 100 -15.59 -13.60 1.68
C PHE A 100 -15.07 -14.91 2.27
N LEU A 101 -14.37 -14.84 3.39
CA LEU A 101 -13.78 -16.02 4.03
C LEU A 101 -14.56 -16.47 5.28
N GLY A 102 -15.52 -15.65 5.75
CA GLY A 102 -16.26 -15.92 6.98
C GLY A 102 -15.40 -15.83 8.23
N GLU A 103 -14.23 -15.21 8.15
CA GLU A 103 -13.33 -15.00 9.28
C GLU A 103 -13.90 -13.96 10.22
N VAL A 104 -14.30 -14.37 11.42
CA VAL A 104 -14.80 -13.44 12.44
C VAL A 104 -13.60 -12.78 13.13
N PRO A 105 -13.42 -11.44 13.01
CA PRO A 105 -12.34 -10.75 13.69
C PRO A 105 -12.44 -10.95 15.22
N ASP A 106 -11.34 -11.28 15.85
CA ASP A 106 -11.26 -11.37 17.29
C ASP A 106 -11.29 -9.97 17.96
N ALA A 107 -11.44 -9.96 19.30
CA ALA A 107 -11.52 -8.70 20.05
C ALA A 107 -10.26 -7.82 19.89
N TRP A 108 -9.10 -8.43 19.68
CA TRP A 108 -7.85 -7.73 19.46
C TRP A 108 -7.79 -7.05 18.08
N THR A 109 -8.28 -7.74 17.05
CA THR A 109 -8.41 -7.21 15.69
C THR A 109 -9.38 -6.02 15.65
N ILE A 110 -10.53 -6.13 16.34
CA ILE A 110 -11.52 -5.06 16.43
C ILE A 110 -10.94 -3.87 17.20
N GLY A 111 -10.29 -4.12 18.34
CA GLY A 111 -9.66 -3.07 19.14
C GLY A 111 -8.56 -2.35 18.39
N GLY A 112 -7.65 -3.09 17.76
CA GLY A 112 -6.56 -2.55 16.94
C GLY A 112 -7.06 -1.75 15.74
N GLY A 113 -8.03 -2.28 15.00
CA GLY A 113 -8.67 -1.61 13.87
C GLY A 113 -9.35 -0.29 14.29
N SER A 114 -10.04 -0.30 15.42
CA SER A 114 -10.66 0.92 15.98
C SER A 114 -9.63 1.99 16.32
N LEU A 115 -8.51 1.61 16.93
CA LEU A 115 -7.41 2.53 17.23
C LEU A 115 -6.80 3.14 15.97
N ILE A 116 -6.65 2.35 14.90
CA ILE A 116 -6.16 2.84 13.60
C ILE A 116 -7.11 3.89 13.05
N VAL A 117 -8.41 3.61 13.00
CA VAL A 117 -9.42 4.56 12.50
C VAL A 117 -9.42 5.85 13.32
N LEU A 118 -9.39 5.76 14.65
CA LEU A 118 -9.31 6.92 15.52
C LEU A 118 -8.03 7.75 15.29
N GLY A 119 -6.89 7.09 15.11
CA GLY A 119 -5.62 7.74 14.78
C GLY A 119 -5.67 8.53 13.48
N ILE A 120 -6.25 7.94 12.43
CA ILE A 120 -6.41 8.61 11.13
C ILE A 120 -7.36 9.81 11.23
N LEU A 121 -8.46 9.68 11.96
CA LEU A 121 -9.39 10.80 12.20
C LEU A 121 -8.73 11.94 12.99
N ALA A 122 -7.89 11.62 13.97
CA ALA A 122 -7.11 12.59 14.72
C ALA A 122 -6.12 13.34 13.82
N LEU A 123 -5.37 12.61 12.98
CA LEU A 123 -4.46 13.20 11.98
C LEU A 123 -5.18 14.13 11.01
N GLY A 124 -6.35 13.72 10.51
CA GLY A 124 -7.16 14.56 9.62
C GLY A 124 -7.64 15.85 10.28
N ARG A 125 -8.02 15.78 11.55
CA ARG A 125 -8.43 16.98 12.34
C ARG A 125 -7.27 17.93 12.59
N SER A 126 -6.09 17.42 12.93
CA SER A 126 -4.88 18.25 13.14
C SER A 126 -4.48 18.97 11.85
N ALA A 127 -4.47 18.27 10.73
CA ALA A 127 -4.16 18.86 9.44
C ALA A 127 -5.13 19.99 9.04
N ARG A 128 -6.42 19.83 9.36
CA ARG A 128 -7.42 20.87 9.09
C ARG A 128 -7.19 22.11 9.97
N ARG A 129 -6.83 21.92 11.24
CA ARG A 129 -6.53 23.03 12.16
C ARG A 129 -5.31 23.83 11.70
N GLU A 130 -4.25 23.16 11.24
CA GLU A 130 -3.06 23.82 10.72
C GLU A 130 -3.37 24.68 9.48
N ARG A 131 -4.19 24.19 8.56
CA ARG A 131 -4.62 24.95 7.37
C ARG A 131 -5.45 26.18 7.73
N LEU A 132 -6.34 26.06 8.72
CA LEU A 132 -7.15 27.20 9.18
C LEU A 132 -6.35 28.23 9.98
N ALA A 133 -5.23 27.84 10.59
CA ALA A 133 -4.33 28.76 11.30
C ALA A 133 -3.38 29.53 10.38
N GLN A 134 -3.22 29.07 9.12
CA GLN A 134 -2.36 29.69 8.10
C GLN A 134 -3.14 30.54 7.08
N ALA A 135 -4.47 30.52 7.14
CA ALA A 135 -5.38 31.31 6.29
C ALA A 135 -5.85 32.59 7.02
#